data_d225567c6f701764ec8f241598e6e75c
#
_entry.id   d225567c6f701764ec8f241598e6e75c
#
_cell.length_a   1.000
_cell.length_b   1.000
_cell.length_c   1.000
_cell.angle_alpha   90.00
_cell.angle_beta   90.00
_cell.angle_gamma   90.00
#
_symmetry.space_group_name_H-M   'P 1'
#
loop_
_entity.id
_entity.type
_entity.pdbx_description
1 polymer ?
#
loop_
_entity_poly.entity_id
_entity_poly.type
_entity_poly.pdbx_seq_one_letter_code
_entity_poly.pdbx_strand_id
1 'polypeptide(L)'
;DGILHVGTMSPKSALDAGVRDAVSFGPALIINGTPCNSGGSLSGGFNPRTAIGQRSDGAMLMLVINGRSIGSLGATLDDLVSVMLDYGAVNASNLDGGASSLMMYDGGTMNNSAYVYGERVLPNAILVK
;
A
#
# COMPACT_ATOMS: atom_id res chain seq x y z
N ASP A 1 14.33 10.46 -9.80
CA ASP A 1 15.15 9.24 -9.92
C ASP A 1 14.30 7.97 -10.03
N GLY A 2 12.96 8.05 -9.89
CA GLY A 2 12.08 6.90 -9.97
C GLY A 2 12.16 5.95 -8.76
N ILE A 3 12.64 6.44 -7.62
CA ILE A 3 12.76 5.66 -6.39
C ILE A 3 11.60 6.00 -5.46
N LEU A 4 10.95 4.95 -4.94
CA LEU A 4 9.95 5.07 -3.89
C LEU A 4 10.65 5.27 -2.53
N HIS A 5 10.52 6.45 -1.96
CA HIS A 5 10.95 6.73 -0.59
C HIS A 5 9.81 6.44 0.38
N VAL A 6 10.08 5.66 1.40
CA VAL A 6 9.13 5.30 2.47
C VAL A 6 9.69 5.73 3.82
N GLY A 7 8.87 6.39 4.63
CA GLY A 7 9.26 6.86 5.96
C GLY A 7 8.81 8.28 6.25
N THR A 8 9.28 8.84 7.35
CA THR A 8 8.95 10.21 7.75
C THR A 8 9.86 11.19 7.03
N MET A 9 9.25 12.15 6.33
CA MET A 9 9.96 13.22 5.61
C MET A 9 9.24 14.54 5.82
N SER A 10 9.98 15.62 6.07
CA SER A 10 9.39 16.95 6.11
C SER A 10 9.09 17.46 4.68
N PRO A 11 8.10 18.35 4.50
CA PRO A 11 7.83 18.92 3.18
C PRO A 11 9.07 19.60 2.57
N LYS A 12 9.88 20.27 3.40
CA LYS A 12 11.13 20.90 2.94
C LYS A 12 12.12 19.85 2.44
N SER A 13 12.33 18.75 3.21
CA SER A 13 13.23 17.68 2.80
C SER A 13 12.78 16.99 1.53
N ALA A 14 11.47 16.83 1.33
CA ALA A 14 10.92 16.26 0.10
C ALA A 14 11.20 17.17 -1.11
N LEU A 15 11.00 18.48 -0.98
CA LEU A 15 11.31 19.44 -2.04
C LEU A 15 12.81 19.47 -2.35
N ASP A 16 13.66 19.51 -1.33
CA ASP A 16 15.12 19.53 -1.48
C ASP A 16 15.63 18.22 -2.16
N ALA A 17 14.95 17.09 -1.93
CA ALA A 17 15.23 15.81 -2.57
C ALA A 17 14.63 15.67 -3.99
N GLY A 18 13.90 16.67 -4.49
CA GLY A 18 13.28 16.65 -5.80
C GLY A 18 12.09 15.67 -5.90
N VAL A 19 11.40 15.40 -4.79
CA VAL A 19 10.19 14.56 -4.80
C VAL A 19 9.12 15.24 -5.64
N ARG A 20 8.61 14.51 -6.66
CA ARG A 20 7.57 15.01 -7.56
C ARG A 20 6.17 14.75 -7.02
N ASP A 21 5.93 13.55 -6.53
CA ASP A 21 4.64 13.08 -6.03
C ASP A 21 4.81 12.52 -4.63
N ALA A 22 3.87 12.80 -3.74
CA ALA A 22 3.88 12.28 -2.38
C ALA A 22 2.48 11.97 -1.88
N VAL A 23 2.36 10.91 -1.12
CA VAL A 23 1.15 10.54 -0.38
C VAL A 23 1.52 10.36 1.10
N SER A 24 0.60 10.72 1.99
CA SER A 24 0.78 10.54 3.43
C SER A 24 -0.19 9.50 3.93
N PHE A 25 0.35 8.37 4.35
CA PHE A 25 -0.36 7.30 5.03
C PHE A 25 0.66 6.44 5.80
N GLY A 26 0.19 5.36 6.44
CA GLY A 26 1.11 4.47 7.16
C GLY A 26 0.40 3.24 7.72
N PRO A 27 1.15 2.40 8.40
CA PRO A 27 2.58 2.48 8.66
C PRO A 27 3.44 2.14 7.43
N ALA A 28 4.74 2.46 7.49
CA ALA A 28 5.75 1.87 6.63
C ALA A 28 5.77 0.34 6.83
N LEU A 29 5.96 -0.40 5.76
CA LEU A 29 6.02 -1.87 5.79
C LEU A 29 7.46 -2.37 5.62
N ILE A 30 8.19 -1.81 4.67
CA ILE A 30 9.58 -2.15 4.36
C ILE A 30 10.33 -0.87 4.04
N ILE A 31 11.51 -0.70 4.62
CA ILE A 31 12.39 0.44 4.35
C ILE A 31 13.78 -0.09 4.02
N ASN A 32 14.27 0.18 2.81
CA ASN A 32 15.59 -0.23 2.33
C ASN A 32 15.86 -1.73 2.55
N GLY A 33 14.89 -2.59 2.25
CA GLY A 33 14.97 -4.03 2.41
C GLY A 33 14.75 -4.53 3.84
N THR A 34 14.56 -3.65 4.82
CA THR A 34 14.32 -4.03 6.21
C THR A 34 12.83 -4.00 6.53
N PRO A 35 12.23 -5.14 6.92
CA PRO A 35 10.83 -5.19 7.36
C PRO A 35 10.62 -4.38 8.64
N CYS A 36 9.56 -3.56 8.68
CA CYS A 36 9.26 -2.72 9.84
C CYS A 36 8.64 -3.50 11.02
N ASN A 37 8.26 -4.76 10.82
CA ASN A 37 7.79 -5.66 11.87
C ASN A 37 8.91 -6.54 12.48
N SER A 38 10.16 -6.33 12.11
CA SER A 38 11.31 -7.11 12.63
C SER A 38 11.53 -6.96 14.15
N GLY A 39 11.02 -5.87 14.75
CA GLY A 39 11.04 -5.63 16.20
C GLY A 39 9.76 -6.02 16.95
N GLY A 40 8.79 -6.60 16.26
CA GLY A 40 7.46 -6.97 16.77
C GLY A 40 6.36 -6.69 15.75
N SER A 41 5.14 -7.17 16.01
CA SER A 41 4.01 -6.99 15.13
C SER A 41 3.69 -5.50 14.90
N LEU A 42 3.36 -5.14 13.65
CA LEU A 42 2.80 -3.82 13.31
C LEU A 42 1.36 -3.66 13.80
N SER A 43 0.79 -4.73 14.40
CA SER A 43 -0.59 -4.81 14.85
C SER A 43 -1.62 -4.56 13.72
N GLY A 44 -2.86 -4.23 14.09
CA GLY A 44 -3.94 -4.07 13.13
C GLY A 44 -4.60 -5.41 12.78
N GLY A 45 -5.90 -5.51 13.00
CA GLY A 45 -6.70 -6.70 12.71
C GLY A 45 -6.87 -6.94 11.21
N PHE A 46 -7.61 -8.01 10.88
CA PHE A 46 -7.97 -8.35 9.50
C PHE A 46 -8.87 -7.27 8.88
N ASN A 47 -8.42 -6.72 7.78
CA ASN A 47 -9.13 -5.69 7.02
C ASN A 47 -8.80 -5.82 5.53
N PRO A 48 -9.65 -5.31 4.62
CA PRO A 48 -9.22 -4.99 3.27
C PRO A 48 -8.03 -4.06 3.33
N ARG A 49 -7.01 -4.29 2.50
CA ARG A 49 -5.76 -3.54 2.55
C ARG A 49 -5.37 -3.03 1.18
N THR A 50 -4.66 -1.91 1.19
CA THR A 50 -4.01 -1.33 0.03
C THR A 50 -2.57 -1.04 0.38
N ALA A 51 -1.63 -1.40 -0.48
CA ALA A 51 -0.23 -1.08 -0.28
C ALA A 51 0.45 -0.78 -1.60
N ILE A 52 1.52 0.03 -1.53
CA ILE A 52 2.43 0.30 -2.63
C ILE A 52 3.83 -0.13 -2.22
N GLY A 53 4.59 -0.67 -3.16
CA GLY A 53 5.98 -1.03 -2.95
C GLY A 53 6.81 -0.87 -4.22
N GLN A 54 8.12 -0.99 -4.07
CA GLN A 54 9.05 -0.99 -5.18
C GLN A 54 10.12 -2.06 -4.97
N ARG A 55 10.42 -2.77 -6.05
CA ARG A 55 11.52 -3.75 -6.13
C ARG A 55 12.85 -3.05 -6.42
N SER A 56 13.95 -3.77 -6.20
CA SER A 56 15.31 -3.27 -6.48
C SER A 56 15.57 -3.00 -7.98
N ASP A 57 14.81 -3.65 -8.88
CA ASP A 57 14.87 -3.41 -10.32
C ASP A 57 14.02 -2.19 -10.78
N GLY A 58 13.40 -1.48 -9.83
CA GLY A 58 12.57 -0.31 -10.09
C GLY A 58 11.09 -0.63 -10.36
N ALA A 59 10.71 -1.90 -10.49
CA ALA A 59 9.32 -2.28 -10.72
C ALA A 59 8.43 -1.87 -9.54
N MET A 60 7.31 -1.21 -9.83
CA MET A 60 6.32 -0.83 -8.82
C MET A 60 5.37 -1.98 -8.53
N LEU A 61 5.07 -2.17 -7.26
CA LEU A 61 4.11 -3.15 -6.77
C LEU A 61 2.89 -2.40 -6.22
N MET A 62 1.71 -2.75 -6.73
CA MET A 62 0.44 -2.26 -6.21
C MET A 62 -0.35 -3.45 -5.71
N LEU A 63 -0.73 -3.42 -4.43
CA LEU A 63 -1.40 -4.52 -3.76
C LEU A 63 -2.75 -4.05 -3.21
N VAL A 64 -3.79 -4.81 -3.53
CA VAL A 64 -5.09 -4.73 -2.85
C VAL A 64 -5.47 -6.12 -2.37
N ILE A 65 -5.89 -6.23 -1.11
CA ILE A 65 -6.38 -7.45 -0.50
C ILE A 65 -7.86 -7.26 -0.16
N ASN A 66 -8.70 -8.16 -0.65
CA ASN A 66 -10.11 -8.20 -0.28
C ASN A 66 -10.29 -8.49 1.22
N GLY A 67 -11.41 -8.08 1.78
CA GLY A 67 -11.74 -8.41 3.16
C GLY A 67 -13.19 -8.06 3.49
N ARG A 68 -13.58 -8.34 4.72
CA ARG A 68 -14.94 -8.10 5.23
C ARG A 68 -16.01 -8.77 4.38
N SER A 69 -15.71 -9.92 3.79
CA SER A 69 -16.61 -10.70 2.94
C SER A 69 -16.59 -12.18 3.33
N ILE A 70 -17.58 -12.96 2.84
CA ILE A 70 -17.70 -14.38 3.15
C ILE A 70 -16.45 -15.18 2.70
N GLY A 71 -15.79 -14.76 1.62
CA GLY A 71 -14.61 -15.43 1.07
C GLY A 71 -13.27 -14.87 1.54
N SER A 72 -13.25 -13.75 2.28
CA SER A 72 -12.02 -13.11 2.73
C SER A 72 -12.26 -12.24 3.96
N LEU A 73 -11.57 -12.55 5.04
CA LEU A 73 -11.56 -11.71 6.25
C LEU A 73 -10.73 -10.43 6.05
N GLY A 74 -9.78 -10.46 5.13
CA GLY A 74 -8.77 -9.42 4.93
C GLY A 74 -7.39 -9.89 5.38
N ALA A 75 -6.49 -8.93 5.58
CA ALA A 75 -5.13 -9.16 6.01
C ALA A 75 -4.74 -8.24 7.17
N THR A 76 -3.77 -8.68 7.98
CA THR A 76 -3.06 -7.85 8.94
C THR A 76 -1.99 -7.00 8.23
N LEU A 77 -1.36 -6.07 8.94
CA LEU A 77 -0.21 -5.33 8.39
C LEU A 77 1.02 -6.23 8.25
N ASP A 78 1.16 -7.23 9.10
CA ASP A 78 2.27 -8.20 9.02
C ASP A 78 2.12 -9.11 7.79
N ASP A 79 0.89 -9.47 7.42
CA ASP A 79 0.62 -10.18 6.17
C ASP A 79 1.04 -9.34 4.95
N LEU A 80 0.78 -8.01 4.97
CA LEU A 80 1.24 -7.11 3.92
C LEU A 80 2.76 -7.07 3.79
N VAL A 81 3.48 -7.04 4.92
CA VAL A 81 4.95 -7.13 4.91
C VAL A 81 5.39 -8.42 4.23
N SER A 82 4.79 -9.56 4.62
CA SER A 82 5.13 -10.87 4.05
C SER A 82 4.89 -10.92 2.54
N VAL A 83 3.71 -10.50 2.09
CA VAL A 83 3.37 -10.48 0.67
C VAL A 83 4.32 -9.57 -0.12
N MET A 84 4.60 -8.37 0.39
CA MET A 84 5.50 -7.42 -0.28
C MET A 84 6.93 -7.97 -0.39
N LEU A 85 7.43 -8.66 0.64
CA LEU A 85 8.73 -9.34 0.60
C LEU A 85 8.75 -10.47 -0.42
N ASP A 86 7.70 -11.30 -0.47
CA ASP A 86 7.58 -12.41 -1.43
C ASP A 86 7.64 -11.91 -2.88
N TYR A 87 7.11 -10.71 -3.14
CA TYR A 87 7.21 -10.06 -4.45
C TYR A 87 8.50 -9.23 -4.64
N GLY A 88 9.42 -9.26 -3.68
CA GLY A 88 10.74 -8.64 -3.79
C GLY A 88 10.77 -7.14 -3.54
N ALA A 89 9.81 -6.59 -2.78
CA ALA A 89 9.84 -5.18 -2.41
C ALA A 89 11.05 -4.86 -1.54
N VAL A 90 11.74 -3.78 -1.86
CA VAL A 90 12.79 -3.18 -1.03
C VAL A 90 12.27 -1.94 -0.28
N ASN A 91 11.22 -1.31 -0.78
CA ASN A 91 10.47 -0.27 -0.08
C ASN A 91 8.99 -0.54 -0.23
N ALA A 92 8.21 -0.44 0.85
CA ALA A 92 6.76 -0.60 0.81
C ALA A 92 6.07 0.16 1.94
N SER A 93 4.88 0.68 1.64
CA SER A 93 4.02 1.39 2.60
C SER A 93 2.58 0.92 2.50
N ASN A 94 1.93 0.82 3.65
CA ASN A 94 0.48 0.69 3.70
C ASN A 94 -0.17 2.01 3.28
N LEU A 95 -1.27 1.91 2.55
CA LEU A 95 -2.14 3.02 2.17
C LEU A 95 -3.51 2.88 2.84
N ASP A 96 -4.44 3.80 2.56
CA ASP A 96 -5.80 3.70 3.07
C ASP A 96 -6.46 2.40 2.58
N GLY A 97 -7.00 1.66 3.52
CA GLY A 97 -7.58 0.34 3.34
C GLY A 97 -9.10 0.32 3.59
N GLY A 98 -9.60 -0.84 4.01
CA GLY A 98 -11.01 -1.01 4.32
C GLY A 98 -11.89 -0.72 3.10
N ALA A 99 -12.88 0.18 3.27
CA ALA A 99 -13.77 0.59 2.19
C ALA A 99 -13.10 1.44 1.09
N SER A 100 -11.84 1.85 1.30
CA SER A 100 -11.05 2.59 0.31
C SER A 100 -10.19 1.69 -0.57
N SER A 101 -10.13 0.39 -0.29
CA SER A 101 -9.36 -0.58 -1.09
C SER A 101 -10.04 -0.80 -2.43
N LEU A 102 -9.50 -0.19 -3.48
CA LEU A 102 -10.02 -0.32 -4.85
C LEU A 102 -8.87 -0.44 -5.84
N MET A 103 -8.96 -1.42 -6.73
CA MET A 103 -8.07 -1.60 -7.87
C MET A 103 -8.90 -1.76 -9.13
N MET A 104 -8.56 -0.98 -10.15
CA MET A 104 -9.22 -1.02 -11.45
C MET A 104 -8.21 -1.37 -12.54
N TYR A 105 -8.63 -2.16 -13.48
CA TYR A 105 -7.86 -2.50 -14.67
C TYR A 105 -8.81 -2.59 -15.87
N ASP A 106 -8.42 -2.02 -17.00
CA ASP A 106 -9.20 -2.02 -18.26
C ASP A 106 -10.67 -1.62 -18.05
N GLY A 107 -10.92 -0.57 -17.27
CA GLY A 107 -12.25 -0.03 -17.00
C GLY A 107 -13.09 -0.87 -16.03
N GLY A 108 -12.59 -1.99 -15.53
CA GLY A 108 -13.27 -2.86 -14.57
C GLY A 108 -12.64 -2.85 -13.18
N THR A 109 -13.45 -3.07 -12.14
CA THR A 109 -12.98 -3.24 -10.77
C THR A 109 -12.46 -4.66 -10.58
N MET A 110 -11.23 -4.81 -10.10
CA MET A 110 -10.57 -6.10 -9.92
C MET A 110 -10.82 -6.73 -8.55
N ASN A 111 -11.21 -5.95 -7.57
CA ASN A 111 -11.45 -6.41 -6.20
C ASN A 111 -12.89 -6.14 -5.76
N ASN A 112 -13.34 -6.82 -4.69
CA ASN A 112 -14.66 -6.58 -4.12
C ASN A 112 -14.64 -5.35 -3.22
N SER A 113 -15.58 -4.42 -3.43
CA SER A 113 -15.76 -3.32 -2.49
C SER A 113 -16.17 -3.86 -1.11
N ALA A 114 -15.47 -3.41 -0.08
CA ALA A 114 -15.85 -3.71 1.31
C ALA A 114 -16.94 -2.78 1.85
N TYR A 115 -17.44 -1.88 1.04
CA TYR A 115 -18.50 -0.94 1.40
C TYR A 115 -19.86 -1.47 0.93
N VAL A 116 -20.80 -1.58 1.87
CA VAL A 116 -22.11 -2.22 1.62
C VAL A 116 -22.94 -1.50 0.54
N TYR A 117 -22.71 -0.20 0.35
CA TYR A 117 -23.42 0.62 -0.64
C TYR A 117 -22.63 0.80 -1.95
N GLY A 118 -21.62 -0.03 -2.20
CA GLY A 118 -20.79 0.04 -3.41
C GLY A 118 -19.48 0.81 -3.19
N GLU A 119 -18.96 1.41 -4.26
CA GLU A 119 -17.70 2.15 -4.21
C GLU A 119 -17.91 3.54 -3.60
N ARG A 120 -17.02 3.93 -2.68
CA ARG A 120 -17.02 5.27 -2.10
C ARG A 120 -16.20 6.24 -2.95
N VAL A 121 -16.50 7.52 -2.86
CA VAL A 121 -15.64 8.56 -3.43
C VAL A 121 -14.32 8.58 -2.69
N LEU A 122 -13.20 8.49 -3.43
CA LEU A 122 -11.84 8.56 -2.92
C LEU A 122 -11.20 9.90 -3.28
N PRO A 123 -10.35 10.47 -2.39
CA PRO A 123 -9.75 11.78 -2.63
C PRO A 123 -8.65 11.77 -3.69
N ASN A 124 -8.02 10.62 -3.92
CA ASN A 124 -6.91 10.46 -4.87
C ASN A 124 -6.81 9.02 -5.36
N ALA A 125 -6.01 8.82 -6.40
CA ALA A 125 -5.67 7.50 -6.93
C ALA A 125 -4.25 7.50 -7.48
N ILE A 126 -3.62 6.33 -7.51
CA ILE A 126 -2.37 6.09 -8.23
C ILE A 126 -2.74 5.56 -9.61
N LEU A 127 -2.28 6.23 -10.66
CA LEU A 127 -2.58 5.89 -12.05
C LEU A 127 -1.31 5.40 -12.76
N VAL A 128 -1.47 4.31 -13.51
CA VAL A 128 -0.46 3.80 -14.45
C VAL A 128 -0.94 4.06 -15.86
N LYS A 129 -0.08 4.68 -16.67
CA LYS A 129 -0.34 5.01 -18.07
C LYS A 129 0.51 4.13 -19.00
#